data_736a669be9bde6fcdc61be4433d518c5
#
_entry.id   736a669be9bde6fcdc61be4433d518c5
#
_cell.length_a   1.000
_cell.length_b   1.000
_cell.length_c   1.000
_cell.angle_alpha   90.00
_cell.angle_beta   90.00
_cell.angle_gamma   90.00
#
_symmetry.space_group_name_H-M   'P 1'
#
loop_
_entity.id
_entity.type
_entity.pdbx_description
1 polymer ?
#
loop_
_entity_poly.entity_id
_entity_poly.type
_entity_poly.pdbx_seq_one_letter_code
_entity_poly.pdbx_strand_id
1 'polypeptide(L)'
;MYKRILIFGVLCGILALSVKAELSLSSLSAVVIEANSGEVLYEKDAHTARPMASTTKLMTALLAAEVLPLDREITVSASAVAVEGSALGLRAGDRITVSDLLTGLLLESGNDAANMTAEAVAGDLAAFSTLMNQKAAALGMKDSFFVTPSGLDAAGHAASAYDMALLGRAVLQNPFLKQVCATKSTRVYFGNPKREVWVNNHNRLLKLCGDCIGMKTGFTKRSGKCLVSAAERNGRTVIAVTLNDPDDWNDHIALLDDAFSRYSEVTLHEKGDTLAEVRVFGGESESVPLTAKSTVTAYLLPG
;
A
#
# COMPACT_ATOMS: atom_id res chain seq x y z
N MET A 1 22.07 67.51 37.28
CA MET A 1 22.26 66.93 35.95
C MET A 1 22.37 65.40 36.08
N TYR A 2 21.30 64.65 35.89
CA TYR A 2 21.32 63.20 35.94
C TYR A 2 21.18 62.67 34.50
N LYS A 3 22.23 62.01 33.98
CA LYS A 3 22.21 61.32 32.70
C LYS A 3 21.50 59.94 32.88
N ARG A 4 20.31 59.78 32.25
CA ARG A 4 19.64 58.48 32.12
C ARG A 4 20.33 57.70 31.00
N ILE A 5 20.94 56.60 31.33
CA ILE A 5 21.47 55.61 30.35
C ILE A 5 20.28 54.64 30.05
N LEU A 6 19.79 54.69 28.81
CA LEU A 6 18.84 53.71 28.29
C LEU A 6 19.64 52.46 27.82
N ILE A 7 19.49 51.36 28.51
CA ILE A 7 20.03 50.06 28.06
C ILE A 7 18.97 49.44 27.14
N PHE A 8 19.25 49.41 25.85
CA PHE A 8 18.46 48.64 24.87
C PHE A 8 18.90 47.19 24.96
N GLY A 9 18.12 46.34 25.63
CA GLY A 9 18.30 44.90 25.64
C GLY A 9 17.77 44.32 24.32
N VAL A 10 18.66 43.92 23.41
CA VAL A 10 18.36 43.14 22.22
C VAL A 10 18.08 41.72 22.68
N LEU A 11 16.78 41.34 22.78
CA LEU A 11 16.35 39.96 23.03
C LEU A 11 16.51 39.20 21.70
N CYS A 12 17.69 38.56 21.51
CA CYS A 12 17.94 37.66 20.40
C CYS A 12 17.15 36.34 20.70
N GLY A 13 15.92 36.24 20.20
CA GLY A 13 15.16 35.01 20.22
C GLY A 13 15.86 33.99 19.32
N ILE A 14 16.59 33.06 19.91
CA ILE A 14 17.11 31.87 19.21
C ILE A 14 15.88 31.02 18.88
N LEU A 15 15.36 31.13 17.64
CA LEU A 15 14.50 30.10 17.07
C LEU A 15 15.34 28.82 16.99
N ALA A 16 15.21 27.93 17.96
CA ALA A 16 15.71 26.57 17.85
C ALA A 16 14.89 25.87 16.76
N LEU A 17 15.36 25.97 15.51
CA LEU A 17 14.92 25.07 14.45
C LEU A 17 15.32 23.67 14.92
N SER A 18 14.36 22.90 15.40
CA SER A 18 14.54 21.48 15.65
C SER A 18 14.77 20.82 14.28
N VAL A 19 16.04 20.74 13.88
CA VAL A 19 16.43 19.89 12.73
C VAL A 19 16.16 18.46 13.18
N LYS A 20 14.99 17.94 12.83
CA LYS A 20 14.70 16.52 13.01
C LYS A 20 15.67 15.74 12.13
N ALA A 21 16.38 14.78 12.72
CA ALA A 21 17.34 13.97 11.98
C ALA A 21 16.65 13.33 10.77
N GLU A 22 17.31 13.40 9.63
CA GLU A 22 16.86 12.71 8.42
C GLU A 22 16.79 11.20 8.69
N LEU A 23 15.73 10.55 8.22
CA LEU A 23 15.56 9.10 8.38
C LEU A 23 16.70 8.37 7.66
N SER A 24 17.50 7.62 8.43
CA SER A 24 18.55 6.76 7.87
C SER A 24 17.96 5.39 7.57
N LEU A 25 17.56 5.15 6.31
CA LEU A 25 16.98 3.91 5.85
C LEU A 25 18.00 3.03 5.14
N SER A 26 17.95 1.73 5.39
CA SER A 26 18.78 0.71 4.74
C SER A 26 18.29 0.35 3.33
N SER A 27 17.02 0.63 3.02
CA SER A 27 16.39 0.37 1.73
C SER A 27 17.02 1.16 0.58
N LEU A 28 17.03 0.56 -0.62
CA LEU A 28 17.42 1.28 -1.84
C LEU A 28 16.34 2.25 -2.31
N SER A 29 15.07 1.88 -2.21
CA SER A 29 13.93 2.76 -2.51
C SER A 29 12.92 2.70 -1.39
N ALA A 30 12.33 3.85 -1.06
CA ALA A 30 11.26 3.96 -0.07
C ALA A 30 10.27 5.05 -0.44
N VAL A 31 9.02 4.88 -0.04
CA VAL A 31 7.99 5.92 -0.09
C VAL A 31 6.99 5.74 1.05
N VAL A 32 6.47 6.84 1.54
CA VAL A 32 5.28 6.86 2.40
C VAL A 32 4.25 7.79 1.78
N ILE A 33 3.02 7.30 1.65
CA ILE A 33 1.90 8.11 1.18
C ILE A 33 0.75 8.10 2.20
N GLU A 34 -0.03 9.18 2.23
CA GLU A 34 -1.33 9.18 2.89
C GLU A 34 -2.34 8.45 2.00
N ALA A 35 -3.10 7.51 2.58
CA ALA A 35 -3.93 6.59 1.81
C ALA A 35 -5.14 7.24 1.13
N ASN A 36 -5.75 8.29 1.71
CA ASN A 36 -6.94 8.92 1.16
C ASN A 36 -6.59 9.92 0.05
N SER A 37 -5.65 10.82 0.32
CA SER A 37 -5.21 11.87 -0.62
C SER A 37 -4.25 11.36 -1.69
N GLY A 38 -3.39 10.38 -1.35
CA GLY A 38 -2.26 9.96 -2.16
C GLY A 38 -1.05 10.89 -2.03
N GLU A 39 -1.09 11.84 -1.08
CA GLU A 39 0.02 12.75 -0.82
C GLU A 39 1.27 11.99 -0.38
N VAL A 40 2.43 12.36 -0.96
CA VAL A 40 3.74 11.80 -0.59
C VAL A 40 4.24 12.49 0.66
N LEU A 41 4.43 11.71 1.73
CA LEU A 41 4.93 12.20 3.02
C LEU A 41 6.44 11.99 3.17
N TYR A 42 6.99 10.99 2.50
CA TYR A 42 8.42 10.69 2.44
C TYR A 42 8.75 9.97 1.13
N GLU A 43 9.93 10.25 0.56
CA GLU A 43 10.44 9.50 -0.58
C GLU A 43 11.96 9.39 -0.56
N LYS A 44 12.46 8.24 -1.04
CA LYS A 44 13.86 7.95 -1.31
C LYS A 44 13.93 7.09 -2.56
N ASP A 45 14.45 7.64 -3.65
CA ASP A 45 14.55 6.92 -4.95
C ASP A 45 13.24 6.17 -5.32
N ALA A 46 12.11 6.85 -5.10
CA ALA A 46 10.78 6.22 -5.09
C ALA A 46 10.28 5.80 -6.48
N HIS A 47 10.85 6.36 -7.56
CA HIS A 47 10.41 6.15 -8.94
C HIS A 47 11.32 5.21 -9.74
N THR A 48 12.40 4.71 -9.15
CA THR A 48 13.25 3.72 -9.81
C THR A 48 12.60 2.34 -9.78
N ALA A 49 12.38 1.76 -10.98
CA ALA A 49 11.83 0.41 -11.10
C ALA A 49 12.83 -0.65 -10.58
N ARG A 50 12.39 -1.48 -9.64
CA ARG A 50 13.18 -2.54 -9.00
C ARG A 50 12.39 -3.85 -8.96
N PRO A 51 13.05 -5.02 -8.91
CA PRO A 51 12.37 -6.27 -8.61
C PRO A 51 11.63 -6.16 -7.28
N MET A 52 10.35 -6.55 -7.25
CA MET A 52 9.47 -6.37 -6.10
C MET A 52 9.04 -7.68 -5.44
N ALA A 53 9.51 -8.82 -5.95
CA ALA A 53 9.20 -10.15 -5.42
C ALA A 53 7.70 -10.36 -5.17
N SER A 54 7.34 -11.09 -4.12
CA SER A 54 5.96 -11.44 -3.77
C SER A 54 5.05 -10.27 -3.36
N THR A 55 5.54 -9.02 -3.30
CA THR A 55 4.64 -7.88 -3.17
C THR A 55 3.75 -7.73 -4.41
N THR A 56 4.15 -8.30 -5.54
CA THR A 56 3.35 -8.52 -6.77
C THR A 56 1.98 -9.13 -6.51
N LYS A 57 1.86 -10.01 -5.50
CA LYS A 57 0.62 -10.72 -5.17
C LYS A 57 -0.52 -9.79 -4.72
N LEU A 58 -0.20 -8.54 -4.36
CA LEU A 58 -1.22 -7.51 -4.14
C LEU A 58 -1.99 -7.21 -5.44
N MET A 59 -1.30 -7.12 -6.59
CA MET A 59 -1.93 -6.94 -7.89
C MET A 59 -2.76 -8.17 -8.27
N THR A 60 -2.24 -9.35 -8.05
CA THR A 60 -2.91 -10.62 -8.33
C THR A 60 -4.20 -10.76 -7.51
N ALA A 61 -4.14 -10.44 -6.21
CA ALA A 61 -5.30 -10.48 -5.33
C ALA A 61 -6.34 -9.42 -5.71
N LEU A 62 -5.90 -8.19 -6.05
CA LEU A 62 -6.79 -7.10 -6.43
C LEU A 62 -7.61 -7.45 -7.67
N LEU A 63 -6.95 -7.91 -8.74
CA LEU A 63 -7.63 -8.30 -9.98
C LEU A 63 -8.66 -9.41 -9.74
N ALA A 64 -8.31 -10.42 -8.97
CA ALA A 64 -9.23 -11.52 -8.69
C ALA A 64 -10.42 -11.08 -7.84
N ALA A 65 -10.20 -10.26 -6.81
CA ALA A 65 -11.25 -9.75 -5.94
C ALA A 65 -12.23 -8.79 -6.65
N GLU A 66 -11.80 -8.19 -7.77
CA GLU A 66 -12.65 -7.32 -8.60
C GLU A 66 -13.55 -8.09 -9.57
N VAL A 67 -13.14 -9.29 -10.02
CA VAL A 67 -13.83 -9.98 -11.10
C VAL A 67 -14.44 -11.32 -10.72
N LEU A 68 -13.97 -11.94 -9.64
CA LEU A 68 -14.45 -13.25 -9.21
C LEU A 68 -15.33 -13.16 -7.95
N PRO A 69 -16.50 -13.81 -7.92
CA PRO A 69 -17.25 -13.98 -6.68
C PRO A 69 -16.40 -14.70 -5.63
N LEU A 70 -16.35 -14.19 -4.40
CA LEU A 70 -15.51 -14.73 -3.32
C LEU A 70 -15.90 -16.17 -2.91
N ASP A 71 -17.16 -16.53 -3.04
CA ASP A 71 -17.72 -17.86 -2.75
C ASP A 71 -17.58 -18.85 -3.91
N ARG A 72 -17.16 -18.37 -5.10
CA ARG A 72 -16.94 -19.25 -6.26
C ARG A 72 -15.89 -20.30 -5.92
N GLU A 73 -16.22 -21.57 -6.15
CA GLU A 73 -15.31 -22.68 -6.01
C GLU A 73 -14.54 -22.94 -7.32
N ILE A 74 -13.24 -23.16 -7.21
CA ILE A 74 -12.31 -23.39 -8.31
C ILE A 74 -11.68 -24.77 -8.13
N THR A 75 -11.50 -25.50 -9.23
CA THR A 75 -10.72 -26.74 -9.27
C THR A 75 -9.28 -26.41 -9.66
N VAL A 76 -8.34 -26.82 -8.83
CA VAL A 76 -6.90 -26.55 -9.00
C VAL A 76 -6.35 -27.34 -10.18
N SER A 77 -5.71 -26.62 -11.11
CA SER A 77 -5.06 -27.22 -12.28
C SER A 77 -3.69 -27.82 -11.95
N ALA A 78 -3.21 -28.73 -12.79
CA ALA A 78 -1.87 -29.28 -12.68
C ALA A 78 -0.78 -28.25 -13.04
N SER A 79 -1.08 -27.31 -13.95
CA SER A 79 -0.17 -26.22 -14.35
C SER A 79 0.08 -25.24 -13.21
N ALA A 80 -0.96 -24.88 -12.47
CA ALA A 80 -0.84 -23.90 -11.38
C ALA A 80 0.08 -24.36 -10.25
N VAL A 81 0.08 -25.66 -9.95
CA VAL A 81 0.90 -26.23 -8.86
C VAL A 81 2.34 -26.58 -9.28
N ALA A 82 2.65 -26.54 -10.57
CA ALA A 82 3.98 -26.79 -11.12
C ALA A 82 4.86 -25.54 -11.03
N VAL A 83 5.10 -25.04 -9.81
CA VAL A 83 5.84 -23.80 -9.55
C VAL A 83 6.74 -23.96 -8.33
N GLU A 84 7.89 -23.27 -8.34
CA GLU A 84 8.85 -23.26 -7.25
C GLU A 84 8.54 -22.19 -6.18
N GLY A 85 9.23 -22.28 -5.05
CA GLY A 85 9.21 -21.30 -3.97
C GLY A 85 8.08 -21.52 -2.97
N SER A 86 7.58 -20.42 -2.37
CA SER A 86 6.52 -20.49 -1.36
C SER A 86 5.22 -21.06 -1.95
N ALA A 87 4.56 -21.95 -1.24
CA ALA A 87 3.34 -22.61 -1.70
C ALA A 87 2.28 -22.65 -0.59
N LEU A 88 1.01 -22.55 -0.96
CA LEU A 88 -0.11 -22.86 -0.09
C LEU A 88 -0.25 -24.38 0.11
N GLY A 89 0.32 -25.16 -0.79
CA GLY A 89 0.30 -26.63 -0.78
C GLY A 89 -0.93 -27.19 -1.48
N LEU A 90 -1.39 -26.52 -2.53
CA LEU A 90 -2.44 -26.97 -3.42
C LEU A 90 -1.98 -28.19 -4.22
N ARG A 91 -2.91 -29.05 -4.59
CA ARG A 91 -2.70 -30.23 -5.45
C ARG A 91 -3.67 -30.17 -6.63
N ALA A 92 -3.25 -30.69 -7.77
CA ALA A 92 -4.14 -30.83 -8.92
C ALA A 92 -5.40 -31.61 -8.54
N GLY A 93 -6.58 -31.05 -8.88
CA GLY A 93 -7.87 -31.61 -8.52
C GLY A 93 -8.43 -31.17 -7.15
N ASP A 94 -7.66 -30.46 -6.32
CA ASP A 94 -8.19 -29.82 -5.11
C ASP A 94 -9.28 -28.81 -5.49
N ARG A 95 -10.26 -28.62 -4.59
CA ARG A 95 -11.29 -27.61 -4.71
C ARG A 95 -11.07 -26.53 -3.65
N ILE A 96 -11.17 -25.28 -4.02
CA ILE A 96 -10.92 -24.13 -3.13
C ILE A 96 -11.85 -22.97 -3.52
N THR A 97 -12.37 -22.24 -2.54
CA THR A 97 -13.11 -21.00 -2.81
C THR A 97 -12.15 -19.87 -3.18
N VAL A 98 -12.60 -18.86 -3.92
CA VAL A 98 -11.82 -17.66 -4.23
C VAL A 98 -11.34 -16.99 -2.94
N SER A 99 -12.20 -16.88 -1.91
CA SER A 99 -11.85 -16.29 -0.62
C SER A 99 -10.69 -17.02 0.07
N ASP A 100 -10.73 -18.36 0.13
CA ASP A 100 -9.68 -19.17 0.72
C ASP A 100 -8.37 -19.09 -0.12
N LEU A 101 -8.51 -19.08 -1.45
CA LEU A 101 -7.38 -18.97 -2.37
C LEU A 101 -6.63 -17.64 -2.19
N LEU A 102 -7.37 -16.51 -2.15
CA LEU A 102 -6.76 -15.18 -1.96
C LEU A 102 -6.21 -15.00 -0.53
N THR A 103 -6.83 -15.63 0.46
CA THR A 103 -6.31 -15.65 1.83
C THR A 103 -4.96 -16.39 1.88
N GLY A 104 -4.87 -17.58 1.30
CA GLY A 104 -3.61 -18.33 1.21
C GLY A 104 -2.55 -17.63 0.36
N LEU A 105 -2.96 -17.00 -0.75
CA LEU A 105 -2.10 -16.17 -1.59
C LEU A 105 -1.39 -15.07 -0.80
N LEU A 106 -2.13 -14.34 0.04
CA LEU A 106 -1.60 -13.18 0.74
C LEU A 106 -0.85 -13.58 2.03
N LEU A 107 -1.35 -14.52 2.82
CA LEU A 107 -0.77 -14.91 4.10
C LEU A 107 0.47 -15.81 3.91
N GLU A 108 0.32 -16.94 3.21
CA GLU A 108 1.42 -17.89 2.97
C GLU A 108 2.30 -17.51 1.78
N SER A 109 1.88 -16.48 1.03
CA SER A 109 2.61 -16.08 -0.18
C SER A 109 2.71 -17.18 -1.25
N GLY A 110 1.67 -18.06 -1.36
CA GLY A 110 1.69 -19.22 -2.24
C GLY A 110 1.83 -18.84 -3.72
N ASN A 111 2.86 -19.39 -4.38
CA ASN A 111 3.06 -19.22 -5.82
C ASN A 111 2.06 -20.07 -6.62
N ASP A 112 1.73 -21.25 -6.10
CA ASP A 112 0.65 -22.11 -6.59
C ASP A 112 -0.70 -21.41 -6.54
N ALA A 113 -1.00 -20.71 -5.44
CA ALA A 113 -2.20 -19.89 -5.31
C ALA A 113 -2.18 -18.71 -6.30
N ALA A 114 -1.02 -18.08 -6.55
CA ALA A 114 -0.90 -17.00 -7.52
C ALA A 114 -1.18 -17.46 -8.96
N ASN A 115 -0.59 -18.58 -9.36
CA ASN A 115 -0.83 -19.15 -10.69
C ASN A 115 -2.28 -19.60 -10.85
N MET A 116 -2.85 -20.28 -9.83
CA MET A 116 -4.27 -20.69 -9.88
C MET A 116 -5.20 -19.48 -9.98
N THR A 117 -4.89 -18.40 -9.26
CA THR A 117 -5.65 -17.14 -9.35
C THR A 117 -5.58 -16.57 -10.77
N ALA A 118 -4.40 -16.52 -11.37
CA ALA A 118 -4.20 -16.04 -12.73
C ALA A 118 -4.99 -16.86 -13.76
N GLU A 119 -4.93 -18.20 -13.67
CA GLU A 119 -5.71 -19.08 -14.55
C GLU A 119 -7.23 -18.91 -14.36
N ALA A 120 -7.69 -18.73 -13.11
CA ALA A 120 -9.10 -18.55 -12.82
C ALA A 120 -9.67 -17.23 -13.36
N VAL A 121 -8.85 -16.18 -13.44
CA VAL A 121 -9.23 -14.84 -13.92
C VAL A 121 -9.10 -14.75 -15.44
N ALA A 122 -8.00 -15.23 -16.02
CA ALA A 122 -7.64 -14.96 -17.40
C ALA A 122 -7.45 -16.21 -18.29
N GLY A 123 -7.52 -17.40 -17.72
CA GLY A 123 -7.32 -18.67 -18.42
C GLY A 123 -5.85 -19.10 -18.50
N ASP A 124 -4.91 -18.17 -18.61
CA ASP A 124 -3.47 -18.44 -18.62
C ASP A 124 -2.65 -17.28 -18.02
N LEU A 125 -1.34 -17.53 -17.77
CA LEU A 125 -0.45 -16.56 -17.12
C LEU A 125 -0.11 -15.36 -18.05
N ALA A 126 -0.07 -15.53 -19.36
CA ALA A 126 0.27 -14.47 -20.30
C ALA A 126 -0.89 -13.48 -20.43
N ALA A 127 -2.11 -14.00 -20.59
CA ALA A 127 -3.33 -13.19 -20.55
C ALA A 127 -3.46 -12.45 -19.22
N PHE A 128 -3.15 -13.11 -18.10
CA PHE A 128 -3.17 -12.46 -16.78
C PHE A 128 -2.13 -11.35 -16.65
N SER A 129 -0.90 -11.57 -17.15
CA SER A 129 0.13 -10.51 -17.20
C SER A 129 -0.36 -9.28 -17.96
N THR A 130 -1.09 -9.48 -19.07
CA THR A 130 -1.72 -8.37 -19.81
C THR A 130 -2.71 -7.60 -18.95
N LEU A 131 -3.58 -8.29 -18.19
CA LEU A 131 -4.54 -7.65 -17.28
C LEU A 131 -3.82 -6.91 -16.13
N MET A 132 -2.74 -7.48 -15.57
CA MET A 132 -1.94 -6.81 -14.54
C MET A 132 -1.41 -5.46 -15.04
N ASN A 133 -0.88 -5.40 -16.26
CA ASN A 133 -0.34 -4.17 -16.84
C ASN A 133 -1.43 -3.16 -17.24
N GLN A 134 -2.60 -3.63 -17.68
CA GLN A 134 -3.77 -2.76 -17.88
C GLN A 134 -4.23 -2.15 -16.57
N LYS A 135 -4.28 -2.94 -15.49
CA LYS A 135 -4.63 -2.44 -14.15
C LYS A 135 -3.59 -1.47 -13.63
N ALA A 136 -2.29 -1.76 -13.81
CA ALA A 136 -1.21 -0.85 -13.45
C ALA A 136 -1.38 0.52 -14.14
N ALA A 137 -1.63 0.53 -15.44
CA ALA A 137 -1.90 1.76 -16.18
C ALA A 137 -3.13 2.51 -15.64
N ALA A 138 -4.22 1.80 -15.34
CA ALA A 138 -5.44 2.38 -14.78
C ALA A 138 -5.23 3.00 -13.37
N LEU A 139 -4.29 2.45 -12.59
CA LEU A 139 -3.89 2.97 -11.28
C LEU A 139 -2.86 4.11 -11.39
N GLY A 140 -2.37 4.43 -12.58
CA GLY A 140 -1.33 5.45 -12.79
C GLY A 140 0.09 4.99 -12.46
N MET A 141 0.34 3.67 -12.39
CA MET A 141 1.64 3.07 -12.15
C MET A 141 2.49 3.16 -13.43
N LYS A 142 3.35 4.17 -13.52
CA LYS A 142 4.09 4.51 -14.74
C LYS A 142 5.45 3.82 -14.84
N ASP A 143 6.00 3.42 -13.70
CA ASP A 143 7.35 2.88 -13.55
C ASP A 143 7.31 1.38 -13.22
N SER A 144 6.26 0.67 -13.67
CA SER A 144 6.02 -0.72 -13.30
C SER A 144 5.64 -1.57 -14.50
N PHE A 145 6.13 -2.81 -14.52
CA PHE A 145 5.73 -3.82 -15.49
C PHE A 145 5.65 -5.20 -14.83
N PHE A 146 4.52 -5.86 -15.01
CA PHE A 146 4.19 -7.15 -14.40
C PHE A 146 4.30 -8.27 -15.44
N VAL A 147 5.09 -9.30 -15.13
CA VAL A 147 5.28 -10.49 -15.98
C VAL A 147 4.70 -11.75 -15.34
N THR A 148 4.91 -11.92 -14.03
CA THR A 148 4.44 -13.10 -13.29
C THR A 148 3.41 -12.73 -12.24
N PRO A 149 2.39 -13.59 -11.97
CA PRO A 149 1.40 -13.31 -10.93
C PRO A 149 1.95 -13.50 -9.51
N SER A 150 3.05 -14.22 -9.36
CA SER A 150 3.64 -14.58 -8.08
C SER A 150 4.74 -13.61 -7.61
N GLY A 151 5.38 -12.89 -8.54
CA GLY A 151 6.55 -12.08 -8.27
C GLY A 151 7.87 -12.85 -8.33
N LEU A 152 7.88 -14.05 -8.90
CA LEU A 152 9.10 -14.73 -9.28
C LEU A 152 9.85 -13.90 -10.33
N ASP A 153 11.18 -13.93 -10.24
CA ASP A 153 12.05 -13.14 -11.09
C ASP A 153 11.85 -13.45 -12.58
N ALA A 154 11.57 -12.44 -13.38
CA ALA A 154 11.46 -12.52 -14.82
C ALA A 154 12.05 -11.25 -15.45
N ALA A 155 12.46 -11.35 -16.73
CA ALA A 155 12.95 -10.19 -17.44
C ALA A 155 11.86 -9.11 -17.55
N GLY A 156 12.18 -7.88 -17.14
CA GLY A 156 11.24 -6.76 -17.14
C GLY A 156 10.26 -6.72 -15.96
N HIS A 157 10.19 -7.77 -15.11
CA HIS A 157 9.30 -7.77 -13.94
C HIS A 157 9.84 -6.85 -12.85
N ALA A 158 9.33 -5.62 -12.76
CA ALA A 158 9.80 -4.60 -11.83
C ALA A 158 8.69 -3.57 -11.54
N ALA A 159 8.79 -2.90 -10.41
CA ALA A 159 7.93 -1.78 -10.02
C ALA A 159 8.72 -0.75 -9.23
N SER A 160 8.28 0.50 -9.24
CA SER A 160 8.79 1.53 -8.34
C SER A 160 8.12 1.44 -6.97
N ALA A 161 8.77 1.98 -5.93
CA ALA A 161 8.18 2.04 -4.60
C ALA A 161 6.88 2.87 -4.61
N TYR A 162 6.87 3.99 -5.36
CA TYR A 162 5.70 4.84 -5.51
C TYR A 162 4.52 4.09 -6.15
N ASP A 163 4.76 3.37 -7.24
CA ASP A 163 3.71 2.58 -7.89
C ASP A 163 3.16 1.48 -6.99
N MET A 164 4.04 0.83 -6.21
CA MET A 164 3.59 -0.16 -5.23
C MET A 164 2.76 0.45 -4.09
N ALA A 165 2.97 1.73 -3.75
CA ALA A 165 2.12 2.44 -2.82
C ALA A 165 0.74 2.75 -3.42
N LEU A 166 0.66 3.14 -4.71
CA LEU A 166 -0.61 3.28 -5.44
C LEU A 166 -1.39 1.96 -5.47
N LEU A 167 -0.71 0.85 -5.72
CA LEU A 167 -1.31 -0.48 -5.65
C LEU A 167 -1.81 -0.80 -4.24
N GLY A 168 -1.00 -0.53 -3.21
CA GLY A 168 -1.38 -0.70 -1.81
C GLY A 168 -2.65 0.08 -1.46
N ARG A 169 -2.76 1.33 -1.94
CA ARG A 169 -3.95 2.16 -1.80
C ARG A 169 -5.20 1.52 -2.40
N ALA A 170 -5.10 0.99 -3.62
CA ALA A 170 -6.20 0.31 -4.28
C ALA A 170 -6.62 -0.97 -3.54
N VAL A 171 -5.67 -1.74 -3.03
CA VAL A 171 -5.93 -2.95 -2.22
C VAL A 171 -6.68 -2.61 -0.94
N LEU A 172 -6.32 -1.53 -0.24
CA LEU A 172 -7.00 -1.12 1.00
C LEU A 172 -8.42 -0.62 0.77
N GLN A 173 -8.79 -0.21 -0.45
CA GLN A 173 -10.15 0.17 -0.81
C GLN A 173 -11.08 -1.06 -0.96
N ASN A 174 -10.53 -2.26 -1.12
CA ASN A 174 -11.31 -3.49 -1.14
C ASN A 174 -11.44 -4.03 0.30
N PRO A 175 -12.66 -4.08 0.89
CA PRO A 175 -12.85 -4.46 2.29
C PRO A 175 -12.36 -5.87 2.62
N PHE A 176 -12.56 -6.84 1.70
CA PHE A 176 -12.07 -8.21 1.88
C PHE A 176 -10.54 -8.27 1.91
N LEU A 177 -9.88 -7.62 0.96
CA LEU A 177 -8.42 -7.63 0.91
C LEU A 177 -7.79 -6.86 2.10
N LYS A 178 -8.39 -5.72 2.51
CA LYS A 178 -7.97 -5.00 3.73
C LYS A 178 -8.03 -5.93 4.95
N GLN A 179 -9.12 -6.66 5.11
CA GLN A 179 -9.28 -7.62 6.20
C GLN A 179 -8.25 -8.74 6.14
N VAL A 180 -8.03 -9.35 4.96
CA VAL A 180 -7.05 -10.43 4.79
C VAL A 180 -5.63 -9.92 5.10
N CYS A 181 -5.24 -8.75 4.59
CA CYS A 181 -3.92 -8.16 4.86
C CYS A 181 -3.68 -7.93 6.36
N ALA A 182 -4.70 -7.56 7.12
CA ALA A 182 -4.61 -7.33 8.57
C ALA A 182 -4.68 -8.62 9.42
N THR A 183 -5.02 -9.76 8.80
CA THR A 183 -5.15 -11.04 9.50
C THR A 183 -3.78 -11.62 9.84
N LYS A 184 -3.52 -11.93 11.12
CA LYS A 184 -2.26 -12.53 11.60
C LYS A 184 -2.17 -14.00 11.25
N SER A 185 -3.25 -14.74 11.46
CA SER A 185 -3.39 -16.16 11.12
C SER A 185 -4.87 -16.52 11.03
N THR A 186 -5.19 -17.49 10.18
CA THR A 186 -6.54 -17.99 10.02
C THR A 186 -6.52 -19.40 9.43
N ARG A 187 -7.70 -19.99 9.22
CA ARG A 187 -7.88 -21.27 8.56
C ARG A 187 -8.41 -21.04 7.16
N VAL A 188 -7.92 -21.81 6.22
CA VAL A 188 -8.46 -21.93 4.86
C VAL A 188 -8.84 -23.37 4.60
N TYR A 189 -9.81 -23.58 3.70
CA TYR A 189 -10.38 -24.88 3.45
C TYR A 189 -10.25 -25.23 1.98
N PHE A 190 -9.51 -26.27 1.68
CA PHE A 190 -9.34 -26.76 0.31
C PHE A 190 -9.01 -28.26 0.28
N GLY A 191 -9.06 -28.84 -0.91
CA GLY A 191 -8.73 -30.25 -1.11
C GLY A 191 -9.87 -31.07 -1.69
N ASN A 192 -9.56 -32.31 -2.02
CA ASN A 192 -10.54 -33.31 -2.43
C ASN A 192 -10.10 -34.69 -1.87
N PRO A 193 -10.61 -35.11 -0.68
CA PRO A 193 -11.62 -34.43 0.14
C PRO A 193 -11.13 -33.14 0.78
N LYS A 194 -12.04 -32.23 1.10
CA LYS A 194 -11.76 -30.92 1.72
C LYS A 194 -11.08 -31.09 3.07
N ARG A 195 -10.02 -30.30 3.32
CA ARG A 195 -9.27 -30.27 4.58
C ARG A 195 -9.09 -28.84 5.08
N GLU A 196 -8.89 -28.70 6.37
CA GLU A 196 -8.56 -27.45 7.02
C GLU A 196 -7.03 -27.26 7.01
N VAL A 197 -6.56 -26.06 6.70
CA VAL A 197 -5.14 -25.68 6.71
C VAL A 197 -4.98 -24.33 7.43
N TRP A 198 -4.11 -24.28 8.44
CA TRP A 198 -3.71 -23.03 9.07
C TRP A 198 -2.76 -22.27 8.16
N VAL A 199 -3.02 -20.97 8.00
CA VAL A 199 -2.18 -20.04 7.24
C VAL A 199 -1.76 -18.87 8.12
N ASN A 200 -0.51 -18.42 7.97
CA ASN A 200 0.08 -17.37 8.80
C ASN A 200 0.59 -16.22 7.93
N ASN A 201 0.34 -15.00 8.39
CA ASN A 201 0.85 -13.83 7.71
C ASN A 201 2.35 -13.65 8.00
N HIS A 202 3.14 -13.57 6.95
CA HIS A 202 4.58 -13.35 7.05
C HIS A 202 4.95 -11.92 7.47
N ASN A 203 4.00 -10.98 7.46
CA ASN A 203 4.23 -9.60 7.87
C ASN A 203 4.34 -9.48 9.40
N ARG A 204 5.58 -9.43 9.89
CA ARG A 204 5.87 -9.31 11.32
C ARG A 204 5.42 -7.99 11.94
N LEU A 205 5.22 -6.92 11.13
CA LEU A 205 4.72 -5.63 11.64
C LEU A 205 3.35 -5.76 12.32
N LEU A 206 2.52 -6.72 11.91
CA LEU A 206 1.26 -7.01 12.59
C LEU A 206 1.43 -7.39 14.08
N LYS A 207 2.65 -7.80 14.49
CA LYS A 207 2.98 -8.13 15.89
C LYS A 207 3.85 -7.05 16.54
N LEU A 208 4.66 -6.32 15.76
CA LEU A 208 5.64 -5.36 16.23
C LEU A 208 5.04 -3.94 16.38
N CYS A 209 4.06 -3.59 15.57
CA CYS A 209 3.43 -2.29 15.53
C CYS A 209 1.92 -2.45 15.75
N GLY A 210 1.39 -1.87 16.82
CA GLY A 210 -0.02 -2.04 17.22
C GLY A 210 -1.02 -1.46 16.23
N ASP A 211 -0.59 -0.46 15.44
CA ASP A 211 -1.42 0.26 14.46
C ASP A 211 -1.30 -0.31 13.04
N CYS A 212 -0.42 -1.31 12.82
CA CYS A 212 -0.22 -1.90 11.50
C CYS A 212 -1.43 -2.74 11.07
N ILE A 213 -1.91 -2.49 9.86
CA ILE A 213 -3.04 -3.19 9.23
C ILE A 213 -2.63 -4.05 8.01
N GLY A 214 -1.38 -4.40 7.91
CA GLY A 214 -0.86 -5.29 6.86
C GLY A 214 0.32 -4.63 6.15
N MET A 215 0.72 -5.04 5.00
CA MET A 215 0.11 -5.69 3.86
C MET A 215 0.92 -6.94 3.43
N LYS A 216 1.95 -6.74 2.53
CA LYS A 216 2.63 -7.88 1.88
C LYS A 216 4.14 -7.78 1.90
N THR A 217 4.79 -8.88 2.28
CA THR A 217 6.25 -9.09 2.20
C THR A 217 6.65 -9.70 0.86
N GLY A 218 7.89 -9.46 0.45
CA GLY A 218 8.50 -10.10 -0.71
C GLY A 218 9.99 -10.35 -0.51
N PHE A 219 10.50 -11.44 -1.07
CA PHE A 219 11.93 -11.74 -1.09
C PHE A 219 12.28 -12.64 -2.28
N THR A 220 13.28 -12.25 -3.02
CA THR A 220 14.08 -13.13 -3.89
C THR A 220 15.56 -12.76 -3.71
N LYS A 221 16.48 -13.63 -4.19
CA LYS A 221 17.92 -13.30 -4.15
C LYS A 221 18.23 -12.02 -4.94
N ARG A 222 17.46 -11.73 -6.00
CA ARG A 222 17.63 -10.57 -6.87
C ARG A 222 17.02 -9.31 -6.28
N SER A 223 15.82 -9.39 -5.71
CA SER A 223 15.12 -8.23 -5.17
C SER A 223 15.64 -7.79 -3.80
N GLY A 224 16.27 -8.68 -3.03
CA GLY A 224 16.38 -8.48 -1.59
C GLY A 224 15.00 -8.52 -0.93
N LYS A 225 14.89 -8.06 0.31
CA LYS A 225 13.60 -7.94 0.98
C LYS A 225 12.84 -6.72 0.44
N CYS A 226 11.54 -6.89 0.25
CA CYS A 226 10.59 -5.87 -0.17
C CYS A 226 9.38 -5.93 0.74
N LEU A 227 8.86 -4.79 1.12
CA LEU A 227 7.70 -4.70 2.00
C LEU A 227 6.76 -3.59 1.57
N VAL A 228 5.48 -3.91 1.49
CA VAL A 228 4.38 -2.94 1.47
C VAL A 228 3.66 -3.09 2.80
N SER A 229 3.59 -2.02 3.57
CA SER A 229 2.85 -2.00 4.83
C SER A 229 1.87 -0.82 4.88
N ALA A 230 0.88 -0.95 5.75
CA ALA A 230 -0.03 0.14 6.07
C ALA A 230 -0.29 0.16 7.57
N ALA A 231 -0.50 1.35 8.10
CA ALA A 231 -0.89 1.55 9.49
C ALA A 231 -2.02 2.59 9.57
N GLU A 232 -2.87 2.42 10.59
CA GLU A 232 -4.01 3.32 10.83
C GLU A 232 -3.96 3.86 12.26
N ARG A 233 -3.89 5.20 12.39
CA ARG A 233 -3.83 5.89 13.69
C ARG A 233 -4.74 7.11 13.64
N ASN A 234 -5.68 7.22 14.60
CA ASN A 234 -6.61 8.33 14.71
C ASN A 234 -7.40 8.62 13.41
N GLY A 235 -7.87 7.56 12.73
CA GLY A 235 -8.64 7.68 11.49
C GLY A 235 -7.80 8.03 10.24
N ARG A 236 -6.49 8.19 10.39
CA ARG A 236 -5.54 8.43 9.30
C ARG A 236 -4.83 7.15 8.94
N THR A 237 -4.79 6.82 7.67
CA THR A 237 -4.08 5.63 7.15
C THR A 237 -2.89 6.07 6.32
N VAL A 238 -1.72 5.52 6.60
CA VAL A 238 -0.52 5.71 5.79
C VAL A 238 -0.03 4.38 5.22
N ILE A 239 0.57 4.43 4.04
CA ILE A 239 1.15 3.28 3.34
C ILE A 239 2.63 3.55 3.17
N ALA A 240 3.46 2.61 3.65
CA ALA A 240 4.89 2.62 3.46
C ALA A 240 5.31 1.48 2.53
N VAL A 241 6.26 1.76 1.64
CA VAL A 241 6.87 0.76 0.75
C VAL A 241 8.37 0.89 0.81
N THR A 242 9.06 -0.23 0.99
CA THR A 242 10.51 -0.32 0.78
C THR A 242 10.85 -1.43 -0.21
N LEU A 243 11.84 -1.17 -1.07
CA LEU A 243 12.37 -2.12 -2.03
C LEU A 243 13.88 -2.30 -1.80
N ASN A 244 14.32 -3.55 -1.77
CA ASN A 244 15.69 -3.95 -1.46
C ASN A 244 16.15 -3.37 -0.12
N ASP A 245 15.52 -3.84 0.95
CA ASP A 245 15.64 -3.31 2.30
C ASP A 245 16.11 -4.40 3.27
N PRO A 246 17.38 -4.42 3.64
CA PRO A 246 17.90 -5.44 4.55
C PRO A 246 17.32 -5.37 5.96
N ASP A 247 16.86 -4.20 6.42
CA ASP A 247 16.27 -3.99 7.76
C ASP A 247 14.80 -3.55 7.69
N ASP A 248 14.03 -4.17 6.82
CA ASP A 248 12.65 -3.85 6.45
C ASP A 248 11.70 -3.55 7.62
N TRP A 249 11.83 -4.28 8.75
CA TRP A 249 10.96 -4.07 9.90
C TRP A 249 11.24 -2.76 10.63
N ASN A 250 12.50 -2.45 10.91
CA ASN A 250 12.89 -1.22 11.60
C ASN A 250 12.68 0.00 10.71
N ASP A 251 13.03 -0.10 9.43
CA ASP A 251 12.82 0.99 8.46
C ASP A 251 11.33 1.33 8.34
N HIS A 252 10.44 0.32 8.26
CA HIS A 252 8.99 0.57 8.22
C HIS A 252 8.44 1.16 9.51
N ILE A 253 8.89 0.72 10.68
CA ILE A 253 8.48 1.33 11.96
C ILE A 253 8.89 2.80 11.99
N ALA A 254 10.13 3.11 11.61
CA ALA A 254 10.63 4.47 11.58
C ALA A 254 9.86 5.35 10.58
N LEU A 255 9.58 4.84 9.37
CA LEU A 255 8.78 5.54 8.35
C LEU A 255 7.36 5.84 8.83
N LEU A 256 6.68 4.85 9.43
CA LEU A 256 5.32 5.00 9.93
C LEU A 256 5.27 5.99 11.10
N ASP A 257 6.19 5.88 12.06
CA ASP A 257 6.25 6.77 13.21
C ASP A 257 6.60 8.21 12.79
N ASP A 258 7.52 8.40 11.86
CA ASP A 258 7.83 9.73 11.31
C ASP A 258 6.60 10.35 10.62
N ALA A 259 5.92 9.59 9.76
CA ALA A 259 4.73 10.07 9.07
C ALA A 259 3.60 10.50 10.02
N PHE A 260 3.34 9.71 11.08
CA PHE A 260 2.32 10.07 12.06
C PHE A 260 2.74 11.20 13.01
N SER A 261 4.05 11.37 13.28
CA SER A 261 4.55 12.40 14.19
C SER A 261 4.87 13.73 13.53
N ARG A 262 5.25 13.69 12.26
CA ARG A 262 5.73 14.85 11.51
C ARG A 262 4.62 15.63 10.82
N TYR A 263 3.61 14.94 10.33
CA TYR A 263 2.52 15.54 9.56
C TYR A 263 1.23 15.56 10.37
N SER A 264 0.63 16.75 10.50
CA SER A 264 -0.66 16.95 11.15
C SER A 264 -1.72 17.22 10.10
N GLU A 265 -2.92 16.66 10.28
CA GLU A 265 -4.08 17.05 9.50
C GLU A 265 -4.54 18.44 9.95
N VAL A 266 -4.65 19.36 9.01
CA VAL A 266 -5.13 20.73 9.23
C VAL A 266 -6.37 20.94 8.39
N THR A 267 -7.46 21.40 9.00
CA THR A 267 -8.66 21.82 8.27
C THR A 267 -8.39 23.16 7.62
N LEU A 268 -8.47 23.22 6.30
CA LEU A 268 -8.35 24.45 5.52
C LEU A 268 -9.68 25.17 5.39
N HIS A 269 -10.76 24.41 5.16
CA HIS A 269 -12.13 24.93 5.04
C HIS A 269 -13.11 23.92 5.63
N GLU A 270 -14.08 24.41 6.39
CA GLU A 270 -15.20 23.61 6.84
C GLU A 270 -16.26 23.49 5.73
N LYS A 271 -17.09 22.44 5.81
CA LYS A 271 -18.26 22.32 4.93
C LYS A 271 -19.16 23.53 5.09
N GLY A 272 -19.45 24.21 3.98
CA GLY A 272 -20.30 25.41 3.94
C GLY A 272 -19.52 26.71 3.92
N ASP A 273 -18.21 26.72 4.16
CA ASP A 273 -17.37 27.91 4.03
C ASP A 273 -17.49 28.52 2.63
N THR A 274 -17.62 29.82 2.54
CA THR A 274 -17.59 30.52 1.26
C THR A 274 -16.17 30.67 0.77
N LEU A 275 -15.88 30.01 -0.37
CA LEU A 275 -14.56 29.97 -0.99
C LEU A 275 -14.35 31.15 -1.96
N ALA A 276 -15.41 31.57 -2.64
CA ALA A 276 -15.40 32.66 -3.60
C ALA A 276 -16.83 33.15 -3.87
N GLU A 277 -16.94 34.34 -4.47
CA GLU A 277 -18.16 34.86 -5.06
C GLU A 277 -18.10 34.74 -6.58
N VAL A 278 -19.10 34.10 -7.18
CA VAL A 278 -19.21 33.93 -8.64
C VAL A 278 -20.26 34.87 -9.18
N ARG A 279 -19.85 35.73 -10.11
CA ARG A 279 -20.79 36.72 -10.74
C ARG A 279 -21.79 35.97 -11.62
N VAL A 280 -23.07 36.36 -11.50
CA VAL A 280 -24.16 35.78 -12.28
C VAL A 280 -24.63 36.82 -13.32
N PHE A 281 -24.78 36.40 -14.57
CA PHE A 281 -25.30 37.22 -15.63
C PHE A 281 -26.76 36.83 -15.95
N GLY A 282 -27.68 37.79 -15.85
CA GLY A 282 -29.10 37.53 -16.12
C GLY A 282 -29.87 36.82 -15.01
N GLY A 283 -29.35 36.78 -13.79
CA GLY A 283 -30.02 36.25 -12.60
C GLY A 283 -30.64 37.35 -11.73
N GLU A 284 -31.41 36.95 -10.70
CA GLU A 284 -31.96 37.86 -9.70
C GLU A 284 -30.90 38.41 -8.74
N SER A 285 -29.78 37.72 -8.59
CA SER A 285 -28.63 38.12 -7.77
C SER A 285 -27.43 38.45 -8.66
N GLU A 286 -26.62 39.47 -8.28
CA GLU A 286 -25.39 39.82 -9.01
C GLU A 286 -24.27 38.81 -8.83
N SER A 287 -24.24 38.09 -7.69
CA SER A 287 -23.31 37.02 -7.41
C SER A 287 -23.96 35.88 -6.60
N VAL A 288 -23.34 34.71 -6.62
CA VAL A 288 -23.67 33.60 -5.76
C VAL A 288 -22.39 33.07 -5.08
N PRO A 289 -22.49 32.70 -3.78
CA PRO A 289 -21.33 32.13 -3.09
C PRO A 289 -21.01 30.74 -3.61
N LEU A 290 -19.74 30.50 -3.88
CA LEU A 290 -19.18 29.16 -4.09
C LEU A 290 -18.77 28.62 -2.72
N THR A 291 -19.48 27.61 -2.24
CA THR A 291 -19.24 27.04 -0.90
C THR A 291 -18.56 25.69 -0.95
N ALA A 292 -17.77 25.38 0.08
CA ALA A 292 -17.17 24.07 0.25
C ALA A 292 -18.24 22.98 0.42
N LYS A 293 -18.30 22.01 -0.49
CA LYS A 293 -19.24 20.89 -0.45
C LYS A 293 -19.00 19.94 0.72
N SER A 294 -17.75 19.84 1.14
CA SER A 294 -17.27 19.02 2.27
C SER A 294 -16.13 19.75 2.96
N THR A 295 -15.80 19.36 4.19
CA THR A 295 -14.59 19.82 4.87
C THR A 295 -13.36 19.48 4.01
N VAL A 296 -12.47 20.45 3.81
CA VAL A 296 -11.22 20.36 3.05
C VAL A 296 -10.07 20.32 4.05
N THR A 297 -9.32 19.23 4.05
CA THR A 297 -8.15 19.06 4.92
C THR A 297 -6.87 18.91 4.11
N ALA A 298 -5.75 19.23 4.71
CA ALA A 298 -4.40 18.96 4.17
C ALA A 298 -3.50 18.41 5.27
N TYR A 299 -2.51 17.63 4.89
CA TYR A 299 -1.46 17.17 5.81
C TYR A 299 -0.25 18.11 5.69
N LEU A 300 0.03 18.84 6.75
CA LEU A 300 1.08 19.84 6.77
C LEU A 300 2.16 19.45 7.79
N LEU A 301 3.40 19.83 7.50
CA LEU A 301 4.47 19.88 8.49
C LEU A 301 4.07 20.90 9.56
N PRO A 302 4.31 20.60 10.85
CA PRO A 302 4.16 21.62 11.89
C PRO A 302 5.06 22.81 11.56
N GLY A 303 4.47 24.00 11.53
CA GLY A 303 5.19 25.25 11.27
C GLY A 303 6.14 25.65 12.38
#